data_01ed5023fbe5be237289a5578613f48c
#
_entry.id   01ed5023fbe5be237289a5578613f48c
#
_cell.length_a   1.000
_cell.length_b   1.000
_cell.length_c   1.000
_cell.angle_alpha   90.00
_cell.angle_beta   90.00
_cell.angle_gamma   90.00
#
_symmetry.space_group_name_H-M   'P 1'
#
loop_
_entity.id
_entity.type
_entity.pdbx_description
1 polymer ?
#
loop_
_entity_poly.entity_id
_entity_poly.type
_entity_poly.pdbx_seq_one_letter_code
_entity_poly.pdbx_strand_id
1 'polypeptide(L)'
;MINYIKKSLSLSAVITGEMATDDCQRLESLKNRLKGQFGVPVGVHMTGIPLAISTLLTIFCYAMLQVSVWMLLFRLLGLPEFKVMMGVFLAAVVYCMIVMSTMFLTARGSLTGYKLHISVITLTGLMSIVYFIWTWISLLFGSVENYTPQITSLLGLGFFGLNIVWMNTSVFYRSIALTLHNRVWRKQLKIENRQMAGLKR
;
A
#
# COMPACT_ATOMS: atom_id res chain seq x y z
N MET A 1 -13.94 -8.14 10.60
CA MET A 1 -12.98 -7.05 10.80
C MET A 1 -12.33 -6.49 9.52
N ILE A 2 -12.24 -7.25 8.42
CA ILE A 2 -11.58 -6.82 7.15
C ILE A 2 -12.61 -6.42 6.07
N ASN A 3 -13.71 -5.78 6.46
CA ASN A 3 -14.84 -5.55 5.55
C ASN A 3 -14.57 -4.51 4.46
N TYR A 4 -13.91 -3.40 4.79
CA TYR A 4 -13.65 -2.34 3.82
C TYR A 4 -12.53 -2.68 2.83
N ILE A 5 -11.51 -3.45 3.24
CA ILE A 5 -10.45 -3.93 2.34
C ILE A 5 -11.06 -4.88 1.30
N LYS A 6 -11.87 -5.86 1.73
CA LYS A 6 -12.57 -6.76 0.81
C LYS A 6 -13.51 -6.00 -0.14
N LYS A 7 -14.25 -5.03 0.40
CA LYS A 7 -15.17 -4.19 -0.37
C LYS A 7 -14.41 -3.34 -1.41
N SER A 8 -13.25 -2.80 -1.06
CA SER A 8 -12.40 -2.05 -2.00
C SER A 8 -11.83 -2.94 -3.11
N LEU A 9 -11.40 -4.16 -2.79
CA LEU A 9 -10.92 -5.14 -3.76
C LEU A 9 -12.01 -5.57 -4.72
N SER A 10 -13.20 -5.93 -4.20
CA SER A 10 -14.34 -6.32 -5.04
C SER A 10 -14.80 -5.18 -5.95
N LEU A 11 -14.87 -3.94 -5.41
CA LEU A 11 -15.19 -2.76 -6.21
C LEU A 11 -14.17 -2.55 -7.33
N SER A 12 -12.87 -2.62 -7.02
CA SER A 12 -11.80 -2.48 -8.02
C SER A 12 -11.86 -3.55 -9.11
N ALA A 13 -12.20 -4.81 -8.75
CA ALA A 13 -12.33 -5.91 -9.69
C ALA A 13 -13.53 -5.72 -10.63
N VAL A 14 -14.70 -5.39 -10.07
CA VAL A 14 -15.93 -5.14 -10.83
C VAL A 14 -15.73 -3.98 -11.82
N ILE A 15 -15.24 -2.85 -11.33
CA ILE A 15 -15.00 -1.66 -12.17
C ILE A 15 -13.98 -1.95 -13.28
N THR A 16 -12.91 -2.69 -12.97
CA THR A 16 -11.91 -3.05 -13.98
C THR A 16 -12.51 -3.94 -15.08
N GLY A 17 -13.40 -4.89 -14.73
CA GLY A 17 -14.13 -5.72 -15.70
C GLY A 17 -15.10 -4.92 -16.55
N GLU A 18 -15.90 -4.06 -15.93
CA GLU A 18 -16.89 -3.22 -16.63
C GLU A 18 -16.24 -2.15 -17.52
N MET A 19 -15.04 -1.69 -17.19
CA MET A 19 -14.23 -0.79 -18.01
C MET A 19 -13.68 -1.43 -19.29
N ALA A 20 -13.79 -2.74 -19.51
CA ALA A 20 -13.34 -3.37 -20.76
C ALA A 20 -14.13 -2.87 -21.99
N THR A 21 -15.35 -2.39 -21.79
CA THR A 21 -16.23 -1.85 -22.84
C THR A 21 -15.87 -0.40 -23.17
N ASP A 22 -15.92 -0.02 -24.46
CA ASP A 22 -15.67 1.35 -24.94
C ASP A 22 -16.98 2.15 -25.14
N ASP A 23 -18.07 1.72 -24.51
CA ASP A 23 -19.37 2.40 -24.56
C ASP A 23 -19.38 3.60 -23.57
N CYS A 24 -19.54 4.82 -24.12
CA CYS A 24 -19.57 6.06 -23.35
C CYS A 24 -20.74 6.12 -22.35
N GLN A 25 -21.92 5.60 -22.72
CA GLN A 25 -23.09 5.63 -21.82
C GLN A 25 -22.85 4.73 -20.60
N ARG A 26 -22.23 3.57 -20.83
CA ARG A 26 -21.88 2.64 -19.75
C ARG A 26 -20.79 3.22 -18.84
N LEU A 27 -19.79 3.90 -19.37
CA LEU A 27 -18.77 4.58 -18.61
C LEU A 27 -19.37 5.73 -17.76
N GLU A 28 -20.36 6.44 -18.28
CA GLU A 28 -21.05 7.49 -17.55
C GLU A 28 -21.90 6.93 -16.38
N SER A 29 -22.59 5.82 -16.61
CA SER A 29 -23.34 5.13 -15.53
C SER A 29 -22.40 4.64 -14.41
N LEU A 30 -21.20 4.11 -14.78
CA LEU A 30 -20.17 3.71 -13.83
C LEU A 30 -19.64 4.89 -13.01
N LYS A 31 -19.38 6.01 -13.68
CA LYS A 31 -18.94 7.25 -13.04
C LYS A 31 -19.97 7.73 -12.00
N ASN A 32 -21.25 7.75 -12.36
CA ASN A 32 -22.33 8.16 -11.45
C ASN A 32 -22.50 7.18 -10.27
N ARG A 33 -22.38 5.89 -10.50
CA ARG A 33 -22.38 4.87 -9.45
C ARG A 33 -21.22 5.06 -8.46
N LEU A 34 -20.02 5.31 -8.95
CA LEU A 34 -18.83 5.58 -8.11
C LEU A 34 -18.99 6.89 -7.34
N LYS A 35 -19.58 7.94 -7.95
CA LYS A 35 -19.87 9.21 -7.27
C LYS A 35 -20.75 9.01 -6.04
N GLY A 36 -21.72 8.10 -6.10
CA GLY A 36 -22.53 7.72 -4.94
C GLY A 36 -21.74 6.99 -3.84
N GLN A 37 -20.60 6.34 -4.16
CA GLN A 37 -19.80 5.60 -3.19
C GLN A 37 -18.88 6.49 -2.35
N PHE A 38 -18.31 7.57 -2.91
CA PHE A 38 -17.41 8.46 -2.14
C PHE A 38 -18.11 9.68 -1.55
N GLY A 39 -19.33 10.02 -2.02
CA GLY A 39 -20.09 11.17 -1.53
C GLY A 39 -19.57 12.53 -2.07
N VAL A 40 -20.40 13.57 -1.90
CA VAL A 40 -20.10 14.95 -2.30
C VAL A 40 -20.33 15.83 -1.07
N PRO A 41 -19.46 16.80 -0.75
CA PRO A 41 -18.26 17.24 -1.48
C PRO A 41 -17.03 16.32 -1.26
N VAL A 42 -16.13 16.28 -2.26
CA VAL A 42 -14.86 15.57 -2.15
C VAL A 42 -13.90 16.41 -1.30
N GLY A 43 -13.64 15.97 -0.08
CA GLY A 43 -12.65 16.63 0.78
C GLY A 43 -11.21 16.22 0.42
N VAL A 44 -10.24 17.07 0.80
CA VAL A 44 -8.79 16.80 0.61
C VAL A 44 -8.39 15.45 1.23
N HIS A 45 -9.02 15.08 2.35
CA HIS A 45 -8.80 13.80 3.05
C HIS A 45 -9.24 12.56 2.26
N MET A 46 -10.02 12.71 1.18
CA MET A 46 -10.42 11.60 0.29
C MET A 46 -9.48 11.43 -0.91
N THR A 47 -8.57 12.37 -1.17
CA THR A 47 -7.58 12.31 -2.25
C THR A 47 -6.48 11.30 -1.93
N GLY A 48 -5.29 11.42 -2.44
CA GLY A 48 -4.19 10.48 -2.21
C GLY A 48 -3.69 10.35 -0.75
N ILE A 49 -4.16 11.19 0.19
CA ILE A 49 -3.70 11.20 1.59
C ILE A 49 -3.90 9.85 2.30
N PRO A 50 -5.08 9.19 2.25
CA PRO A 50 -5.25 7.91 2.92
C PRO A 50 -4.28 6.83 2.42
N LEU A 51 -3.97 6.84 1.13
CA LEU A 51 -3.02 5.92 0.53
C LEU A 51 -1.58 6.27 0.93
N ALA A 52 -1.24 7.56 1.00
CA ALA A 52 0.06 8.03 1.47
C ALA A 52 0.32 7.65 2.95
N ILE A 53 -0.69 7.78 3.82
CA ILE A 53 -0.59 7.36 5.23
C ILE A 53 -0.33 5.85 5.32
N SER A 54 -1.07 5.02 4.56
CA SER A 54 -0.82 3.57 4.51
C SER A 54 0.60 3.25 4.03
N THR A 55 1.09 3.96 3.03
CA THR A 55 2.46 3.84 2.52
C THR A 55 3.50 4.18 3.59
N LEU A 56 3.33 5.30 4.30
CA LEU A 56 4.24 5.70 5.39
C LEU A 56 4.25 4.69 6.53
N LEU A 57 3.09 4.20 6.96
CA LEU A 57 3.00 3.16 8.00
C LEU A 57 3.72 1.88 7.58
N THR A 58 3.66 1.51 6.30
CA THR A 58 4.37 0.35 5.75
C THR A 58 5.88 0.57 5.77
N ILE A 59 6.36 1.77 5.40
CA ILE A 59 7.78 2.14 5.44
C ILE A 59 8.29 2.13 6.88
N PHE A 60 7.55 2.70 7.83
CA PHE A 60 7.94 2.68 9.24
C PHE A 60 7.96 1.26 9.82
N CYS A 61 6.99 0.41 9.47
CA CYS A 61 6.99 -1.00 9.86
C CYS A 61 8.28 -1.69 9.39
N TYR A 62 8.68 -1.51 8.13
CA TYR A 62 9.90 -2.06 7.56
C TYR A 62 11.17 -1.47 8.23
N ALA A 63 11.20 -0.16 8.46
CA ALA A 63 12.35 0.51 9.08
C ALA A 63 12.69 -0.04 10.46
N MET A 64 11.68 -0.45 11.26
CA MET A 64 11.89 -0.95 12.62
C MET A 64 12.62 -2.30 12.64
N LEU A 65 12.46 -3.14 11.63
CA LEU A 65 13.04 -4.50 11.63
C LEU A 65 14.36 -4.60 10.86
N GLN A 66 14.62 -3.69 9.91
CA GLN A 66 15.71 -3.87 8.95
C GLN A 66 17.13 -3.85 9.59
N VAL A 67 17.37 -3.02 10.60
CA VAL A 67 18.70 -2.94 11.25
C VAL A 67 19.10 -4.30 11.84
N SER A 68 18.18 -4.93 12.57
CA SER A 68 18.44 -6.23 13.20
C SER A 68 18.59 -7.35 12.16
N VAL A 69 17.78 -7.32 11.10
CA VAL A 69 17.88 -8.29 9.99
C VAL A 69 19.25 -8.17 9.30
N TRP A 70 19.70 -6.94 9.04
CA TRP A 70 21.01 -6.71 8.43
C TRP A 70 22.16 -7.08 9.36
N MET A 71 22.05 -6.79 10.67
CA MET A 71 23.05 -7.24 11.65
C MET A 71 23.18 -8.77 11.65
N LEU A 72 22.04 -9.47 11.69
CA LEU A 72 22.05 -10.94 11.65
C LEU A 72 22.69 -11.46 10.35
N LEU A 73 22.31 -10.89 9.20
CA LEU A 73 22.85 -11.29 7.90
C LEU A 73 24.36 -11.09 7.82
N PHE A 74 24.87 -9.94 8.28
CA PHE A 74 26.29 -9.64 8.26
C PHE A 74 27.08 -10.57 9.18
N ARG A 75 26.54 -10.92 10.36
CA ARG A 75 27.16 -11.94 11.26
C ARG A 75 27.21 -13.31 10.59
N LEU A 76 26.13 -13.74 9.93
CA LEU A 76 26.09 -15.03 9.22
C LEU A 76 27.09 -15.10 8.05
N LEU A 77 27.32 -13.98 7.38
CA LEU A 77 28.27 -13.88 6.26
C LEU A 77 29.70 -13.58 6.70
N GLY A 78 29.95 -13.42 7.99
CA GLY A 78 31.29 -13.04 8.52
C GLY A 78 31.76 -11.65 8.09
N LEU A 79 30.83 -10.77 7.74
CA LEU A 79 31.10 -9.41 7.30
C LEU A 79 31.20 -8.45 8.50
N PRO A 80 32.04 -7.40 8.41
CA PRO A 80 32.27 -6.47 9.52
C PRO A 80 31.01 -5.65 9.80
N GLU A 81 30.62 -5.55 11.08
CA GLU A 81 29.40 -4.92 11.56
C GLU A 81 29.28 -3.42 11.20
N PHE A 82 30.40 -2.71 11.05
CA PHE A 82 30.37 -1.29 10.68
C PHE A 82 29.77 -1.04 9.27
N LYS A 83 29.73 -2.06 8.40
CA LYS A 83 29.12 -1.99 7.07
C LYS A 83 27.60 -2.21 7.08
N VAL A 84 27.00 -2.60 8.20
CA VAL A 84 25.54 -2.88 8.32
C VAL A 84 24.72 -1.69 7.86
N MET A 85 25.11 -0.46 8.25
CA MET A 85 24.36 0.75 7.87
C MET A 85 24.33 0.99 6.36
N MET A 86 25.35 0.55 5.63
CA MET A 86 25.35 0.63 4.15
C MET A 86 24.31 -0.32 3.56
N GLY A 87 24.19 -1.54 4.08
CA GLY A 87 23.16 -2.50 3.68
C GLY A 87 21.75 -1.97 4.00
N VAL A 88 21.58 -1.44 5.21
CA VAL A 88 20.31 -0.81 5.66
C VAL A 88 19.89 0.31 4.71
N PHE A 89 20.80 1.23 4.37
CA PHE A 89 20.50 2.36 3.49
C PHE A 89 20.09 1.90 2.10
N LEU A 90 20.86 1.00 1.49
CA LEU A 90 20.58 0.49 0.14
C LEU A 90 19.22 -0.24 0.10
N ALA A 91 18.96 -1.09 1.08
CA ALA A 91 17.68 -1.80 1.19
C ALA A 91 16.50 -0.85 1.42
N ALA A 92 16.67 0.20 2.24
CA ALA A 92 15.65 1.19 2.47
C ALA A 92 15.27 1.94 1.17
N VAL A 93 16.26 2.35 0.38
CA VAL A 93 16.02 3.02 -0.92
C VAL A 93 15.26 2.10 -1.86
N VAL A 94 15.69 0.85 -2.04
CA VAL A 94 15.01 -0.13 -2.91
C VAL A 94 13.59 -0.38 -2.41
N TYR A 95 13.41 -0.59 -1.12
CA TYR A 95 12.09 -0.81 -0.53
C TYR A 95 11.15 0.38 -0.73
N CYS A 96 11.62 1.61 -0.49
CA CYS A 96 10.85 2.83 -0.75
C CYS A 96 10.44 2.93 -2.22
N MET A 97 11.34 2.64 -3.16
CA MET A 97 11.00 2.64 -4.59
C MET A 97 9.88 1.63 -4.91
N ILE A 98 9.92 0.43 -4.35
CA ILE A 98 8.87 -0.60 -4.54
C ILE A 98 7.53 -0.09 -3.97
N VAL A 99 7.51 0.35 -2.71
CA VAL A 99 6.27 0.77 -2.03
C VAL A 99 5.66 2.00 -2.71
N MET A 100 6.48 3.00 -3.07
CA MET A 100 6.03 4.20 -3.78
C MET A 100 5.46 3.85 -5.17
N SER A 101 6.10 2.94 -5.90
CA SER A 101 5.61 2.48 -7.20
C SER A 101 4.23 1.82 -7.07
N THR A 102 4.02 0.96 -6.07
CA THR A 102 2.71 0.34 -5.83
C THR A 102 1.65 1.36 -5.42
N MET A 103 2.04 2.37 -4.63
CA MET A 103 1.18 3.51 -4.27
C MET A 103 0.74 4.29 -5.51
N PHE A 104 1.68 4.67 -6.40
CA PHE A 104 1.35 5.40 -7.63
C PHE A 104 0.45 4.60 -8.57
N LEU A 105 0.69 3.31 -8.73
CA LEU A 105 -0.18 2.43 -9.53
C LEU A 105 -1.59 2.36 -8.94
N THR A 106 -1.71 2.29 -7.61
CA THR A 106 -2.99 2.29 -6.90
C THR A 106 -3.70 3.64 -7.05
N ALA A 107 -2.97 4.75 -6.90
CA ALA A 107 -3.50 6.10 -7.10
C ALA A 107 -4.01 6.36 -8.53
N ARG A 108 -3.46 5.64 -9.52
CA ARG A 108 -3.99 5.61 -10.89
C ARG A 108 -5.25 4.75 -11.05
N GLY A 109 -5.71 4.09 -9.99
CA GLY A 109 -6.87 3.21 -9.99
C GLY A 109 -6.60 1.83 -10.59
N SER A 110 -5.34 1.36 -10.65
CA SER A 110 -4.98 0.03 -11.15
C SER A 110 -5.33 -1.05 -10.12
N LEU A 111 -6.13 -2.05 -10.51
CA LEU A 111 -6.40 -3.23 -9.69
C LEU A 111 -5.12 -3.99 -9.34
N THR A 112 -4.23 -4.16 -10.32
CA THR A 112 -2.94 -4.84 -10.11
C THR A 112 -2.08 -4.05 -9.13
N GLY A 113 -2.02 -2.71 -9.26
CA GLY A 113 -1.31 -1.85 -8.32
C GLY A 113 -1.85 -1.99 -6.89
N TYR A 114 -3.17 -2.03 -6.73
CA TYR A 114 -3.80 -2.19 -5.42
C TYR A 114 -3.52 -3.58 -4.81
N LYS A 115 -3.59 -4.65 -5.60
CA LYS A 115 -3.22 -6.01 -5.14
C LYS A 115 -1.74 -6.06 -4.73
N LEU A 116 -0.84 -5.49 -5.53
CA LEU A 116 0.58 -5.41 -5.21
C LEU A 116 0.83 -4.62 -3.92
N HIS A 117 0.15 -3.49 -3.73
CA HIS A 117 0.26 -2.68 -2.52
C HIS A 117 -0.15 -3.49 -1.27
N ILE A 118 -1.28 -4.19 -1.31
CA ILE A 118 -1.72 -5.09 -0.23
C ILE A 118 -0.69 -6.21 -0.01
N SER A 119 -0.16 -6.81 -1.08
CA SER A 119 0.85 -7.88 -0.96
C SER A 119 2.12 -7.41 -0.26
N VAL A 120 2.61 -6.20 -0.59
CA VAL A 120 3.78 -5.61 0.08
C VAL A 120 3.51 -5.36 1.56
N ILE A 121 2.35 -4.80 1.90
CA ILE A 121 1.94 -4.59 3.31
C ILE A 121 1.89 -5.92 4.06
N THR A 122 1.27 -6.95 3.46
CA THR A 122 1.13 -8.27 4.09
C THR A 122 2.49 -8.93 4.29
N LEU A 123 3.37 -8.88 3.27
CA LEU A 123 4.72 -9.41 3.37
C LEU A 123 5.53 -8.73 4.47
N THR A 124 5.49 -7.39 4.52
CA THR A 124 6.18 -6.61 5.56
C THR A 124 5.63 -6.93 6.95
N GLY A 125 4.31 -7.10 7.07
CA GLY A 125 3.66 -7.51 8.32
C GLY A 125 4.07 -8.91 8.77
N LEU A 126 4.14 -9.87 7.85
CA LEU A 126 4.63 -11.23 8.15
C LEU A 126 6.09 -11.20 8.63
N MET A 127 6.95 -10.44 7.97
CA MET A 127 8.34 -10.25 8.42
C MET A 127 8.40 -9.63 9.82
N SER A 128 7.55 -8.66 10.11
CA SER A 128 7.45 -8.02 11.43
C SER A 128 6.98 -9.01 12.52
N ILE A 129 6.02 -9.90 12.21
CA ILE A 129 5.57 -10.94 13.12
C ILE A 129 6.70 -11.95 13.41
N VAL A 130 7.39 -12.42 12.37
CA VAL A 130 8.52 -13.34 12.53
C VAL A 130 9.63 -12.70 13.37
N TYR A 131 9.95 -11.43 13.09
CA TYR A 131 10.93 -10.69 13.87
C TYR A 131 10.52 -10.53 15.33
N PHE A 132 9.25 -10.23 15.59
CA PHE A 132 8.72 -10.15 16.96
C PHE A 132 8.87 -11.48 17.70
N ILE A 133 8.42 -12.58 17.09
CA ILE A 133 8.53 -13.91 17.70
C ILE A 133 10.01 -14.24 17.99
N TRP A 134 10.89 -13.99 17.06
CA TRP A 134 12.33 -14.23 17.22
C TRP A 134 12.94 -13.44 18.37
N THR A 135 12.66 -12.14 18.47
CA THR A 135 13.25 -11.28 19.52
C THR A 135 12.72 -11.63 20.91
N TRP A 136 11.47 -12.08 21.04
CA TRP A 136 10.89 -12.47 22.32
C TRP A 136 11.33 -13.87 22.74
N ILE A 137 11.53 -14.79 21.82
CA ILE A 137 12.14 -16.10 22.11
C ILE A 137 13.59 -15.89 22.59
N SER A 138 14.36 -15.05 21.91
CA SER A 138 15.74 -14.72 22.32
C SER A 138 15.80 -14.12 23.74
N LEU A 139 14.80 -13.35 24.14
CA LEU A 139 14.69 -12.82 25.52
C LEU A 139 14.50 -13.93 26.56
N LEU A 140 13.76 -14.99 26.23
CA LEU A 140 13.48 -16.10 27.14
C LEU A 140 14.68 -17.04 27.34
N PHE A 141 15.53 -17.20 26.33
CA PHE A 141 16.61 -18.18 26.31
C PHE A 141 18.02 -17.58 26.34
N GLY A 142 18.15 -16.26 26.28
CA GLY A 142 19.43 -15.56 26.22
C GLY A 142 19.63 -14.51 27.30
N SER A 143 20.88 -14.17 27.61
CA SER A 143 21.22 -12.98 28.36
C SER A 143 21.09 -11.77 27.44
N VAL A 144 20.11 -10.92 27.74
CA VAL A 144 19.83 -9.73 26.93
C VAL A 144 20.68 -8.57 27.39
N GLU A 145 21.67 -8.19 26.62
CA GLU A 145 22.49 -6.99 26.86
C GLU A 145 21.75 -5.69 26.48
N ASN A 146 20.78 -5.77 25.57
CA ASN A 146 20.09 -4.59 25.04
C ASN A 146 18.63 -4.92 24.65
N TYR A 147 17.68 -4.11 25.12
CA TYR A 147 16.24 -4.23 24.82
C TYR A 147 15.80 -3.56 23.51
N THR A 148 16.70 -2.96 22.76
CA THR A 148 16.38 -2.28 21.48
C THR A 148 15.63 -3.18 20.49
N PRO A 149 16.00 -4.48 20.27
CA PRO A 149 15.28 -5.37 19.36
C PRO A 149 13.83 -5.62 19.77
N GLN A 150 13.55 -5.72 21.09
CA GLN A 150 12.20 -5.93 21.61
C GLN A 150 11.33 -4.69 21.36
N ILE A 151 11.86 -3.50 21.64
CA ILE A 151 11.16 -2.23 21.42
C ILE A 151 10.87 -2.04 19.93
N THR A 152 11.86 -2.24 19.06
CA THR A 152 11.67 -2.09 17.61
C THR A 152 10.70 -3.12 17.04
N SER A 153 10.68 -4.36 17.56
CA SER A 153 9.73 -5.38 17.15
C SER A 153 8.27 -5.04 17.54
N LEU A 154 8.07 -4.50 18.73
CA LEU A 154 6.75 -3.99 19.18
C LEU A 154 6.28 -2.81 18.33
N LEU A 155 7.16 -1.85 18.05
CA LEU A 155 6.85 -0.71 17.18
C LEU A 155 6.51 -1.16 15.77
N GLY A 156 7.26 -2.11 15.21
CA GLY A 156 7.00 -2.68 13.89
C GLY A 156 5.61 -3.32 13.81
N LEU A 157 5.24 -4.16 14.79
CA LEU A 157 3.90 -4.72 14.89
C LEU A 157 2.83 -3.65 15.10
N GLY A 158 3.11 -2.63 15.90
CA GLY A 158 2.22 -1.49 16.13
C GLY A 158 1.91 -0.76 14.81
N PHE A 159 2.93 -0.43 14.01
CA PHE A 159 2.74 0.21 12.71
C PHE A 159 1.97 -0.69 11.72
N PHE A 160 2.23 -2.00 11.71
CA PHE A 160 1.47 -2.94 10.90
C PHE A 160 0.01 -2.99 11.31
N GLY A 161 -0.28 -3.13 12.62
CA GLY A 161 -1.64 -3.14 13.15
C GLY A 161 -2.40 -1.85 12.83
N LEU A 162 -1.77 -0.69 13.04
CA LEU A 162 -2.32 0.62 12.68
C LEU A 162 -2.63 0.72 11.19
N ASN A 163 -1.75 0.19 10.32
CA ASN A 163 -1.97 0.19 8.89
C ASN A 163 -3.20 -0.64 8.49
N ILE A 164 -3.35 -1.84 9.06
CA ILE A 164 -4.54 -2.68 8.81
C ILE A 164 -5.82 -1.98 9.28
N VAL A 165 -5.81 -1.38 10.47
CA VAL A 165 -6.94 -0.61 10.98
C VAL A 165 -7.25 0.57 10.05
N TRP A 166 -6.22 1.33 9.65
CA TRP A 166 -6.35 2.46 8.73
C TRP A 166 -6.95 2.07 7.37
N MET A 167 -6.43 1.03 6.74
CA MET A 167 -6.96 0.52 5.46
C MET A 167 -8.39 0.01 5.57
N ASN A 168 -8.83 -0.37 6.77
CA ASN A 168 -10.18 -0.83 7.03
C ASN A 168 -11.14 0.29 7.44
N THR A 169 -10.79 1.57 7.21
CA THR A 169 -11.67 2.72 7.43
C THR A 169 -12.53 3.04 6.21
N SER A 170 -13.66 3.70 6.45
CA SER A 170 -14.51 4.24 5.38
C SER A 170 -13.80 5.32 4.55
N VAL A 171 -12.87 6.07 5.17
CA VAL A 171 -12.08 7.10 4.51
C VAL A 171 -11.16 6.49 3.45
N PHE A 172 -10.47 5.40 3.79
CA PHE A 172 -9.62 4.67 2.84
C PHE A 172 -10.46 4.09 1.68
N TYR A 173 -11.60 3.47 1.98
CA TYR A 173 -12.53 2.96 0.97
C TYR A 173 -12.98 4.05 -0.01
N ARG A 174 -13.39 5.22 0.49
CA ARG A 174 -13.81 6.36 -0.33
C ARG A 174 -12.67 6.88 -1.20
N SER A 175 -11.44 6.91 -0.68
CA SER A 175 -10.25 7.27 -1.47
C SER A 175 -10.03 6.32 -2.64
N ILE A 176 -10.15 5.00 -2.44
CA ILE A 176 -10.07 4.02 -3.53
C ILE A 176 -11.19 4.21 -4.55
N ALA A 177 -12.43 4.43 -4.10
CA ALA A 177 -13.56 4.72 -5.00
C ALA A 177 -13.30 5.97 -5.87
N LEU A 178 -12.70 7.02 -5.30
CA LEU A 178 -12.31 8.23 -6.03
C LEU A 178 -11.21 7.96 -7.08
N THR A 179 -10.20 7.16 -6.75
CA THR A 179 -9.13 6.80 -7.71
C THR A 179 -9.71 6.02 -8.90
N LEU A 180 -10.67 5.13 -8.64
CA LEU A 180 -11.38 4.39 -9.69
C LEU A 180 -12.26 5.31 -10.55
N HIS A 181 -13.00 6.24 -9.92
CA HIS A 181 -13.77 7.25 -10.64
C HIS A 181 -12.89 8.07 -11.58
N ASN A 182 -11.74 8.54 -11.11
CA ASN A 182 -10.79 9.30 -11.93
C ASN A 182 -10.21 8.45 -13.07
N ARG A 183 -10.08 7.14 -12.91
CA ARG A 183 -9.67 6.22 -13.98
C ARG A 183 -10.75 6.08 -15.06
N VAL A 184 -12.02 5.90 -14.66
CA VAL A 184 -13.17 5.84 -15.58
C VAL A 184 -13.27 7.13 -16.38
N TRP A 185 -13.22 8.28 -15.69
CA TRP A 185 -13.28 9.60 -16.31
C TRP A 185 -12.16 9.81 -17.36
N ARG A 186 -10.92 9.46 -17.03
CA ARG A 186 -9.80 9.53 -17.99
C ARG A 186 -10.00 8.63 -19.20
N LYS A 187 -10.61 7.45 -19.04
CA LYS A 187 -10.94 6.57 -20.18
C LYS A 187 -12.01 7.20 -21.05
N GLN A 188 -13.07 7.75 -20.47
CA GLN A 188 -14.14 8.45 -21.20
C GLN A 188 -13.58 9.60 -22.05
N LEU A 189 -12.80 10.51 -21.44
CA LEU A 189 -12.16 11.61 -22.16
C LEU A 189 -11.28 11.15 -23.32
N LYS A 190 -10.57 10.03 -23.16
CA LYS A 190 -9.74 9.48 -24.23
C LYS A 190 -10.58 8.99 -25.42
N ILE A 191 -11.75 8.42 -25.19
CA ILE A 191 -12.67 7.96 -26.23
C ILE A 191 -13.28 9.17 -26.94
N GLU A 192 -13.80 10.16 -26.20
CA GLU A 192 -14.37 11.39 -26.75
C GLU A 192 -13.35 12.13 -27.64
N ASN A 193 -12.12 12.28 -27.18
CA ASN A 193 -11.05 12.91 -27.97
C ASN A 193 -10.72 12.14 -29.26
N ARG A 194 -10.78 10.80 -29.24
CA ARG A 194 -10.59 9.99 -30.46
C ARG A 194 -11.73 10.17 -31.46
N GLN A 195 -12.98 10.24 -30.97
CA GLN A 195 -14.16 10.47 -31.82
C GLN A 195 -14.10 11.86 -32.50
N MET A 196 -13.74 12.89 -31.69
CA MET A 196 -13.57 14.24 -32.27
C MET A 196 -12.42 14.35 -33.28
N ALA A 197 -11.31 13.63 -33.05
CA ALA A 197 -10.21 13.60 -33.99
C ALA A 197 -10.55 12.85 -35.30
N GLY A 198 -11.42 11.83 -35.24
CA GLY A 198 -11.94 11.11 -36.39
C GLY A 198 -12.92 11.94 -37.23
N LEU A 199 -13.69 12.84 -36.61
CA LEU A 199 -14.62 13.74 -37.30
C LEU A 199 -13.94 14.93 -38.01
N LYS A 200 -12.66 15.21 -37.69
CA LYS A 200 -11.87 16.29 -38.31
C LYS A 200 -11.04 15.84 -39.51
N ARG A 201 -11.09 14.55 -39.87
CA ARG A 201 -10.48 13.98 -41.06
C ARG A 201 -11.56 13.69 -42.11
#